data_554f0e44e43fc4a89a39a5271f3a1e21
#
_entry.id   554f0e44e43fc4a89a39a5271f3a1e21
#
_cell.length_a   1.000
_cell.length_b   1.000
_cell.length_c   1.000
_cell.angle_alpha   90.00
_cell.angle_beta   90.00
_cell.angle_gamma   90.00
#
_symmetry.space_group_name_H-M   'P 1'
#
loop_
_entity.id
_entity.type
_entity.pdbx_description
1 polymer ?
#
loop_
_entity_poly.entity_id
_entity_poly.type
_entity_poly.pdbx_seq_one_letter_code
_entity_poly.pdbx_strand_id
1 'polypeptide(L)'
;IPRPAFDVVVELKADPGSVLAVVGPNGAGKSSAIAAIAGFTESHGTIRLGDKDLAGLPADQRRIGVMFQDLLLFPHLTVRENVAFSAKVRGGRWSAARRSADPWLSRFGMADLAERYPSALSGGQAQRVALARALASEPKALLLDEPLAALDVEFRDEVRADLGLRLRQFAGPTILVTHDREDVEVLADEVIVLEAGRITQRGSLADLARNPATAWIARFTGAQGRRDADDVRYG
;
A
#
# COMPACT_ATOMS: atom_id res chain seq x y z
N ILE A 1 -9.78 -16.73 0.91
CA ILE A 1 -10.30 -15.84 1.97
C ILE A 1 -11.81 -15.81 1.81
N PRO A 2 -12.58 -16.47 2.69
CA PRO A 2 -14.05 -16.47 2.63
C PRO A 2 -14.62 -15.07 2.91
N ARG A 3 -15.68 -14.71 2.17
CA ARG A 3 -16.46 -13.49 2.36
C ARG A 3 -17.95 -13.76 2.14
N PRO A 4 -18.87 -12.94 2.70
CA PRO A 4 -20.30 -13.19 2.56
C PRO A 4 -20.80 -13.22 1.10
N ALA A 5 -20.16 -12.46 0.19
CA ALA A 5 -20.59 -12.35 -1.20
C ALA A 5 -19.81 -13.27 -2.15
N PHE A 6 -18.53 -13.52 -1.88
CA PHE A 6 -17.66 -14.37 -2.70
C PHE A 6 -16.33 -14.65 -1.98
N ASP A 7 -15.65 -15.72 -2.36
CA ASP A 7 -14.31 -16.01 -1.89
C ASP A 7 -13.26 -15.21 -2.67
N VAL A 8 -12.29 -14.66 -1.96
CA VAL A 8 -11.11 -14.06 -2.60
C VAL A 8 -10.07 -15.15 -2.83
N VAL A 9 -9.85 -15.49 -4.10
CA VAL A 9 -8.89 -16.51 -4.55
C VAL A 9 -7.89 -15.84 -5.47
N VAL A 10 -6.67 -15.61 -4.97
CA VAL A 10 -5.64 -14.85 -5.69
C VAL A 10 -4.29 -15.51 -5.58
N GLU A 11 -3.49 -15.40 -6.63
CA GLU A 11 -2.07 -15.69 -6.64
C GLU A 11 -1.32 -14.38 -6.88
N LEU A 12 -0.69 -13.85 -5.82
CA LEU A 12 0.09 -12.63 -5.85
C LEU A 12 1.57 -12.97 -5.74
N LYS A 13 2.36 -12.47 -6.68
CA LYS A 13 3.81 -12.59 -6.65
C LYS A 13 4.41 -11.21 -6.90
N ALA A 14 5.19 -10.72 -5.93
CA ALA A 14 5.99 -9.51 -6.04
C ALA A 14 7.46 -9.87 -5.85
N ASP A 15 8.31 -9.45 -6.77
CA ASP A 15 9.74 -9.71 -6.70
C ASP A 15 10.42 -8.73 -5.71
N PRO A 16 11.55 -9.11 -5.08
CA PRO A 16 12.31 -8.21 -4.24
C PRO A 16 12.68 -6.92 -4.98
N GLY A 17 12.52 -5.78 -4.32
CA GLY A 17 12.78 -4.46 -4.90
C GLY A 17 11.73 -3.98 -5.90
N SER A 18 10.64 -4.73 -6.14
CA SER A 18 9.56 -4.33 -7.03
C SER A 18 8.29 -3.93 -6.29
N VAL A 19 7.45 -3.17 -6.97
CA VAL A 19 6.13 -2.73 -6.53
C VAL A 19 5.05 -3.37 -7.40
N LEU A 20 4.24 -4.24 -6.80
CA LEU A 20 3.07 -4.83 -7.41
C LEU A 20 1.84 -4.02 -7.02
N ALA A 21 1.23 -3.34 -7.98
CA ALA A 21 -0.05 -2.69 -7.75
C ALA A 21 -1.21 -3.68 -7.85
N VAL A 22 -2.15 -3.61 -6.91
CA VAL A 22 -3.41 -4.33 -6.94
C VAL A 22 -4.53 -3.31 -7.08
N VAL A 23 -5.16 -3.27 -8.24
CA VAL A 23 -6.25 -2.36 -8.56
C VAL A 23 -7.55 -3.13 -8.78
N GLY A 24 -8.67 -2.43 -8.84
CA GLY A 24 -9.97 -3.04 -9.09
C GLY A 24 -11.10 -2.27 -8.42
N PRO A 25 -12.37 -2.60 -8.74
CA PRO A 25 -13.53 -1.92 -8.17
C PRO A 25 -13.60 -2.04 -6.64
N ASN A 26 -14.37 -1.14 -6.02
CA ASN A 26 -14.62 -1.24 -4.59
C ASN A 26 -15.29 -2.57 -4.25
N GLY A 27 -14.90 -3.16 -3.13
CA GLY A 27 -15.42 -4.46 -2.71
C GLY A 27 -14.80 -5.68 -3.41
N ALA A 28 -13.90 -5.52 -4.39
CA ALA A 28 -13.27 -6.63 -5.12
C ALA A 28 -12.43 -7.60 -4.25
N GLY A 29 -12.08 -7.21 -3.00
CA GLY A 29 -11.31 -8.04 -2.09
C GLY A 29 -9.85 -7.61 -1.89
N LYS A 30 -9.44 -6.45 -2.41
CA LYS A 30 -8.08 -5.92 -2.32
C LYS A 30 -7.56 -5.83 -0.87
N SER A 31 -8.26 -5.08 -0.02
CA SER A 31 -7.89 -4.92 1.41
C SER A 31 -7.97 -6.25 2.18
N SER A 32 -8.85 -7.18 1.78
CA SER A 32 -8.91 -8.52 2.37
C SER A 32 -7.68 -9.35 2.04
N ALA A 33 -7.17 -9.25 0.81
CA ALA A 33 -5.92 -9.90 0.43
C ALA A 33 -4.74 -9.35 1.25
N ILE A 34 -4.65 -8.02 1.39
CA ILE A 34 -3.65 -7.37 2.26
C ILE A 34 -3.77 -7.86 3.71
N ALA A 35 -4.98 -7.86 4.29
CA ALA A 35 -5.20 -8.29 5.67
C ALA A 35 -4.79 -9.75 5.90
N ALA A 36 -5.04 -10.63 4.94
CA ALA A 36 -4.63 -12.04 5.01
C ALA A 36 -3.10 -12.20 4.92
N ILE A 37 -2.44 -11.51 3.98
CA ILE A 37 -0.97 -11.53 3.85
C ILE A 37 -0.31 -10.97 5.12
N ALA A 38 -0.89 -9.93 5.70
CA ALA A 38 -0.42 -9.33 6.95
C ALA A 38 -0.68 -10.20 8.20
N GLY A 39 -1.58 -11.19 8.14
CA GLY A 39 -1.92 -12.08 9.26
C GLY A 39 -3.03 -11.56 10.18
N PHE A 40 -3.84 -10.63 9.71
CA PHE A 40 -4.98 -10.07 10.45
C PHE A 40 -6.31 -10.81 10.16
N THR A 41 -6.33 -11.63 9.11
CA THR A 41 -7.51 -12.42 8.72
C THR A 41 -7.06 -13.83 8.39
N GLU A 42 -7.86 -14.82 8.75
CA GLU A 42 -7.63 -16.21 8.38
C GLU A 42 -7.66 -16.36 6.85
N SER A 43 -6.76 -17.18 6.35
CA SER A 43 -6.67 -17.50 4.94
C SER A 43 -6.23 -18.95 4.75
N HIS A 44 -6.70 -19.57 3.69
CA HIS A 44 -6.25 -20.87 3.24
C HIS A 44 -5.27 -20.69 2.09
N GLY A 45 -4.22 -21.51 2.04
CA GLY A 45 -3.19 -21.44 1.00
C GLY A 45 -1.83 -21.08 1.55
N THR A 46 -0.91 -20.75 0.67
CA THR A 46 0.49 -20.50 0.99
C THR A 46 0.78 -19.01 0.97
N ILE A 47 1.45 -18.51 1.98
CA ILE A 47 1.98 -17.13 2.03
C ILE A 47 3.47 -17.23 2.31
N ARG A 48 4.30 -16.84 1.36
CA ARG A 48 5.76 -16.95 1.48
C ARG A 48 6.45 -15.61 1.30
N LEU A 49 7.53 -15.41 2.04
CA LEU A 49 8.44 -14.28 1.88
C LEU A 49 9.87 -14.82 1.77
N GLY A 50 10.39 -14.87 0.55
CA GLY A 50 11.56 -15.66 0.21
C GLY A 50 11.30 -17.14 0.53
N ASP A 51 12.20 -17.76 1.25
CA ASP A 51 12.07 -19.19 1.65
C ASP A 51 11.21 -19.39 2.89
N LYS A 52 10.80 -18.31 3.58
CA LYS A 52 10.02 -18.40 4.81
C LYS A 52 8.54 -18.52 4.51
N ASP A 53 7.90 -19.59 5.00
CA ASP A 53 6.44 -19.70 5.06
C ASP A 53 5.90 -18.82 6.18
N LEU A 54 4.94 -17.97 5.85
CA LEU A 54 4.25 -17.07 6.78
C LEU A 54 2.85 -17.58 7.16
N ALA A 55 2.36 -18.65 6.53
CA ALA A 55 1.08 -19.24 6.88
C ALA A 55 1.11 -19.69 8.36
N GLY A 56 0.06 -19.38 9.10
CA GLY A 56 0.01 -19.69 10.53
C GLY A 56 0.86 -18.82 11.47
N LEU A 57 1.72 -17.94 10.93
CA LEU A 57 2.43 -16.99 11.78
C LEU A 57 1.53 -15.78 12.12
N PRO A 58 1.50 -15.34 13.39
CA PRO A 58 0.81 -14.11 13.76
C PRO A 58 1.48 -12.90 13.13
N ALA A 59 0.73 -11.79 12.99
CA ALA A 59 1.15 -10.60 12.26
C ALA A 59 2.50 -10.01 12.72
N ASP A 60 2.75 -10.00 14.03
CA ASP A 60 3.97 -9.48 14.65
C ASP A 60 5.24 -10.26 14.27
N GLN A 61 5.10 -11.53 13.88
CA GLN A 61 6.22 -12.39 13.48
C GLN A 61 6.48 -12.39 11.96
N ARG A 62 5.60 -11.81 11.16
CA ARG A 62 5.74 -11.76 9.70
C ARG A 62 6.77 -10.75 9.22
N ARG A 63 7.11 -9.76 10.03
CA ARG A 63 8.03 -8.66 9.67
C ARG A 63 7.59 -7.91 8.40
N ILE A 64 6.30 -7.71 8.26
CA ILE A 64 5.69 -6.95 7.16
C ILE A 64 5.32 -5.57 7.70
N GLY A 65 5.72 -4.52 7.01
CA GLY A 65 5.23 -3.16 7.26
C GLY A 65 3.88 -3.00 6.59
N VAL A 66 2.86 -2.58 7.36
CA VAL A 66 1.51 -2.44 6.85
C VAL A 66 1.01 -1.03 7.10
N MET A 67 0.42 -0.46 6.06
CA MET A 67 -0.41 0.72 6.15
C MET A 67 -1.80 0.37 5.64
N PHE A 68 -2.80 0.44 6.52
CA PHE A 68 -4.21 0.24 6.19
C PHE A 68 -4.87 1.56 5.82
N GLN A 69 -5.96 1.51 5.08
CA GLN A 69 -6.77 2.67 4.69
C GLN A 69 -7.23 3.48 5.91
N ASP A 70 -7.63 2.82 7.00
CA ASP A 70 -8.04 3.45 8.26
C ASP A 70 -6.86 3.96 9.10
N LEU A 71 -5.64 3.94 8.56
CA LEU A 71 -4.37 4.36 9.16
C LEU A 71 -4.00 3.64 10.47
N LEU A 72 -4.95 3.28 11.31
CA LEU A 72 -4.79 2.58 12.59
C LEU A 72 -3.67 3.16 13.48
N LEU A 73 -3.61 4.48 13.58
CA LEU A 73 -2.69 5.14 14.52
C LEU A 73 -3.11 4.85 15.96
N PHE A 74 -2.13 4.66 16.83
CA PHE A 74 -2.38 4.45 18.25
C PHE A 74 -2.79 5.80 18.89
N PRO A 75 -4.04 5.97 19.33
CA PRO A 75 -4.56 7.28 19.76
C PRO A 75 -3.94 7.78 21.06
N HIS A 76 -3.39 6.88 21.87
CA HIS A 76 -2.76 7.16 23.16
C HIS A 76 -1.24 7.40 23.05
N LEU A 77 -0.66 7.28 21.86
CA LEU A 77 0.74 7.54 21.57
C LEU A 77 0.88 8.84 20.77
N THR A 78 1.94 9.59 21.02
CA THR A 78 2.29 10.76 20.19
C THR A 78 2.65 10.33 18.77
N VAL A 79 2.76 11.29 17.85
CA VAL A 79 3.25 11.08 16.48
C VAL A 79 4.61 10.38 16.49
N ARG A 80 5.56 10.87 17.30
CA ARG A 80 6.89 10.25 17.45
C ARG A 80 6.80 8.83 17.95
N GLU A 81 5.95 8.58 18.93
CA GLU A 81 5.78 7.25 19.52
C GLU A 81 5.09 6.27 18.57
N ASN A 82 4.15 6.75 17.76
CA ASN A 82 3.56 5.94 16.70
C ASN A 82 4.64 5.43 15.73
N VAL A 83 5.52 6.30 15.26
CA VAL A 83 6.62 5.93 14.36
C VAL A 83 7.65 5.06 15.07
N ALA A 84 7.94 5.34 16.34
CA ALA A 84 8.89 4.59 17.17
C ALA A 84 8.40 3.21 17.63
N PHE A 85 7.09 2.93 17.48
CA PHE A 85 6.43 1.79 18.13
C PHE A 85 7.09 0.45 17.83
N SER A 86 7.41 0.18 16.58
CA SER A 86 8.05 -1.07 16.17
C SER A 86 9.43 -1.27 16.79
N ALA A 87 10.24 -0.21 16.89
CA ALA A 87 11.54 -0.26 17.55
C ALA A 87 11.39 -0.51 19.07
N LYS A 88 10.34 0.05 19.69
CA LYS A 88 10.00 -0.21 21.10
C LYS A 88 9.61 -1.65 21.34
N VAL A 89 8.72 -2.23 20.53
CA VAL A 89 8.24 -3.60 20.68
C VAL A 89 9.35 -4.63 20.47
N ARG A 90 10.32 -4.36 19.61
CA ARG A 90 11.50 -5.21 19.44
C ARG A 90 12.48 -5.21 20.63
N GLY A 91 12.08 -4.71 21.78
CA GLY A 91 12.87 -4.70 23.01
C GLY A 91 13.64 -3.41 23.27
N GLY A 92 13.45 -2.39 22.43
CA GLY A 92 14.07 -1.08 22.60
C GLY A 92 13.57 -0.32 23.83
N ARG A 93 14.43 0.54 24.41
CA ARG A 93 13.99 1.55 25.38
C ARG A 93 13.30 2.68 24.66
N TRP A 94 12.23 3.26 25.24
CA TRP A 94 11.51 4.38 24.62
C TRP A 94 12.41 5.54 24.17
N SER A 95 13.46 5.88 24.95
CA SER A 95 14.39 6.94 24.59
C SER A 95 15.17 6.65 23.29
N ALA A 96 15.57 5.40 23.08
CA ALA A 96 16.23 4.98 21.84
C ALA A 96 15.24 4.88 20.66
N ALA A 97 14.08 4.29 20.90
CA ALA A 97 13.03 4.17 19.89
C ALA A 97 12.54 5.53 19.39
N ARG A 98 12.33 6.51 20.28
CA ARG A 98 11.96 7.88 19.87
C ARG A 98 13.02 8.53 19.00
N ARG A 99 14.33 8.37 19.33
CA ARG A 99 15.42 8.89 18.48
C ARG A 99 15.45 8.24 17.09
N SER A 100 15.13 6.96 16.98
CA SER A 100 15.07 6.31 15.66
C SER A 100 13.89 6.78 14.79
N ALA A 101 12.86 7.38 15.38
CA ALA A 101 11.73 7.95 14.66
C ALA A 101 12.04 9.34 14.06
N ASP A 102 12.95 10.12 14.66
CA ASP A 102 13.21 11.51 14.26
C ASP A 102 13.61 11.68 12.79
N PRO A 103 14.47 10.83 12.19
CA PRO A 103 14.78 10.92 10.76
C PRO A 103 13.55 10.69 9.86
N TRP A 104 12.65 9.81 10.27
CA TRP A 104 11.41 9.54 9.53
C TRP A 104 10.45 10.72 9.63
N LEU A 105 10.28 11.28 10.82
CA LEU A 105 9.43 12.47 11.01
C LEU A 105 9.93 13.67 10.21
N SER A 106 11.23 13.90 10.20
CA SER A 106 11.84 14.97 9.39
C SER A 106 11.59 14.74 7.90
N ARG A 107 11.75 13.51 7.42
CA ARG A 107 11.56 13.14 6.02
C ARG A 107 10.11 13.32 5.54
N PHE A 108 9.15 13.10 6.42
CA PHE A 108 7.72 13.27 6.11
C PHE A 108 7.15 14.64 6.50
N GLY A 109 8.00 15.59 6.88
CA GLY A 109 7.58 16.93 7.29
C GLY A 109 6.72 16.94 8.55
N MET A 110 6.98 15.99 9.48
CA MET A 110 6.21 15.80 10.72
C MET A 110 7.00 16.13 11.98
N ALA A 111 8.22 16.67 11.86
CA ALA A 111 9.09 16.95 13.01
C ALA A 111 8.43 17.90 14.03
N ASP A 112 7.80 18.98 13.56
CA ASP A 112 7.13 19.98 14.42
C ASP A 112 5.85 19.44 15.08
N LEU A 113 5.34 18.31 14.61
CA LEU A 113 4.15 17.65 15.13
C LEU A 113 4.49 16.43 16.00
N ALA A 114 5.76 16.16 16.24
CA ALA A 114 6.24 14.93 16.87
C ALA A 114 5.60 14.63 18.23
N GLU A 115 5.30 15.65 19.02
CA GLU A 115 4.69 15.54 20.36
C GLU A 115 3.15 15.62 20.33
N ARG A 116 2.54 15.82 19.18
CA ARG A 116 1.07 15.84 19.07
C ARG A 116 0.50 14.41 19.08
N TYR A 117 -0.76 14.30 19.44
CA TYR A 117 -1.53 13.06 19.36
C TYR A 117 -2.28 12.97 18.03
N PRO A 118 -2.61 11.76 17.54
CA PRO A 118 -3.34 11.58 16.29
C PRO A 118 -4.63 12.41 16.15
N SER A 119 -5.35 12.63 17.25
CA SER A 119 -6.58 13.44 17.27
C SER A 119 -6.38 14.92 16.90
N ALA A 120 -5.13 15.40 16.94
CA ALA A 120 -4.79 16.79 16.60
C ALA A 120 -4.21 16.92 15.17
N LEU A 121 -4.28 15.87 14.35
CA LEU A 121 -3.75 15.84 12.99
C LEU A 121 -4.86 15.99 11.95
N SER A 122 -4.53 16.64 10.82
CA SER A 122 -5.35 16.51 9.61
C SER A 122 -5.25 15.11 9.03
N GLY A 123 -6.18 14.72 8.15
CA GLY A 123 -6.16 13.41 7.46
C GLY A 123 -4.83 13.15 6.74
N GLY A 124 -4.34 14.12 5.98
CA GLY A 124 -3.04 14.01 5.28
C GLY A 124 -1.84 13.93 6.23
N GLN A 125 -1.86 14.63 7.38
CA GLN A 125 -0.83 14.50 8.41
C GLN A 125 -0.83 13.10 9.04
N ALA A 126 -2.02 12.59 9.39
CA ALA A 126 -2.17 11.25 9.92
C ALA A 126 -1.68 10.18 8.93
N GLN A 127 -1.96 10.36 7.64
CA GLN A 127 -1.51 9.48 6.57
C GLN A 127 0.02 9.45 6.45
N ARG A 128 0.68 10.62 6.49
CA ARG A 128 2.16 10.70 6.49
C ARG A 128 2.78 10.03 7.72
N VAL A 129 2.16 10.14 8.88
CA VAL A 129 2.60 9.43 10.10
C VAL A 129 2.44 7.92 9.95
N ALA A 130 1.33 7.43 9.42
CA ALA A 130 1.10 6.00 9.20
C ALA A 130 2.12 5.41 8.21
N LEU A 131 2.44 6.13 7.14
CA LEU A 131 3.45 5.74 6.17
C LEU A 131 4.85 5.71 6.78
N ALA A 132 5.22 6.77 7.54
CA ALA A 132 6.47 6.81 8.29
C ALA A 132 6.59 5.63 9.27
N ARG A 133 5.51 5.29 9.98
CA ARG A 133 5.46 4.14 10.89
C ARG A 133 5.70 2.81 10.17
N ALA A 134 5.06 2.61 9.02
CA ALA A 134 5.22 1.38 8.24
C ALA A 134 6.69 1.21 7.79
N LEU A 135 7.30 2.26 7.26
CA LEU A 135 8.69 2.24 6.78
C LEU A 135 9.71 2.16 7.93
N ALA A 136 9.49 2.87 9.05
CA ALA A 136 10.36 2.85 10.22
C ALA A 136 10.40 1.47 10.93
N SER A 137 9.48 0.58 10.60
CA SER A 137 9.47 -0.78 11.14
C SER A 137 10.62 -1.66 10.61
N GLU A 138 11.42 -1.18 9.65
CA GLU A 138 12.46 -1.97 8.95
C GLU A 138 11.90 -3.29 8.45
N PRO A 139 10.82 -3.26 7.67
CA PRO A 139 10.13 -4.46 7.24
C PRO A 139 10.92 -5.22 6.19
N LYS A 140 10.57 -6.50 6.00
CA LYS A 140 11.07 -7.31 4.87
C LYS A 140 10.17 -7.27 3.65
N ALA A 141 8.92 -6.83 3.81
CA ALA A 141 7.95 -6.55 2.76
C ALA A 141 7.05 -5.41 3.19
N LEU A 142 6.45 -4.69 2.24
CA LEU A 142 5.51 -3.60 2.47
C LEU A 142 4.14 -3.93 1.88
N LEU A 143 3.09 -3.63 2.64
CA LEU A 143 1.70 -3.66 2.19
C LEU A 143 1.10 -2.27 2.43
N LEU A 144 0.76 -1.59 1.36
CA LEU A 144 0.25 -0.22 1.40
C LEU A 144 -1.17 -0.21 0.81
N ASP A 145 -2.17 0.06 1.65
CA ASP A 145 -3.57 0.14 1.25
C ASP A 145 -4.00 1.61 1.17
N GLU A 146 -4.17 2.12 -0.06
CA GLU A 146 -4.56 3.50 -0.37
C GLU A 146 -3.65 4.56 0.29
N PRO A 147 -2.30 4.47 0.12
CA PRO A 147 -1.37 5.28 0.91
C PRO A 147 -1.42 6.78 0.64
N LEU A 148 -2.08 7.23 -0.42
CA LEU A 148 -2.15 8.64 -0.81
C LEU A 148 -3.58 9.18 -0.87
N ALA A 149 -4.62 8.37 -0.54
CA ALA A 149 -6.02 8.70 -0.77
C ALA A 149 -6.54 9.93 0.02
N ALA A 150 -6.05 10.13 1.26
CA ALA A 150 -6.50 11.22 2.13
C ALA A 150 -5.63 12.49 2.01
N LEU A 151 -4.70 12.54 1.05
CA LEU A 151 -3.86 13.72 0.83
C LEU A 151 -4.56 14.74 -0.07
N ASP A 152 -4.40 16.02 0.27
CA ASP A 152 -4.79 17.12 -0.60
C ASP A 152 -4.00 17.06 -1.92
N VAL A 153 -4.65 17.50 -3.00
CA VAL A 153 -4.08 17.41 -4.37
C VAL A 153 -2.70 18.07 -4.44
N GLU A 154 -2.53 19.23 -3.79
CA GLU A 154 -1.26 19.98 -3.81
C GLU A 154 -0.08 19.20 -3.19
N PHE A 155 -0.34 18.39 -2.18
CA PHE A 155 0.69 17.61 -1.48
C PHE A 155 0.83 16.19 -2.01
N ARG A 156 -0.16 15.68 -2.74
CA ARG A 156 -0.19 14.28 -3.19
C ARG A 156 0.97 13.98 -4.12
N ASP A 157 1.27 14.87 -5.06
CA ASP A 157 2.34 14.68 -6.05
C ASP A 157 3.73 14.67 -5.40
N GLU A 158 3.97 15.56 -4.43
CA GLU A 158 5.22 15.58 -3.67
C GLU A 158 5.41 14.29 -2.87
N VAL A 159 4.36 13.87 -2.14
CA VAL A 159 4.41 12.64 -1.33
C VAL A 159 4.50 11.40 -2.23
N ARG A 160 3.81 11.38 -3.38
CA ARG A 160 3.92 10.32 -4.39
C ARG A 160 5.36 10.18 -4.90
N ALA A 161 6.00 11.30 -5.26
CA ALA A 161 7.38 11.30 -5.73
C ALA A 161 8.36 10.82 -4.64
N ASP A 162 8.22 11.30 -3.40
CA ASP A 162 9.05 10.85 -2.27
C ASP A 162 8.84 9.37 -1.95
N LEU A 163 7.58 8.90 -1.94
CA LEU A 163 7.26 7.49 -1.79
C LEU A 163 7.92 6.64 -2.88
N GLY A 164 7.83 7.07 -4.15
CA GLY A 164 8.44 6.39 -5.28
C GLY A 164 9.96 6.27 -5.14
N LEU A 165 10.64 7.32 -4.67
CA LEU A 165 12.08 7.26 -4.39
C LEU A 165 12.41 6.23 -3.30
N ARG A 166 11.59 6.12 -2.26
CA ARG A 166 11.80 5.18 -1.15
C ARG A 166 11.51 3.75 -1.54
N LEU A 167 10.45 3.53 -2.32
CA LEU A 167 10.12 2.19 -2.80
C LEU A 167 11.21 1.65 -3.72
N ARG A 168 11.81 2.48 -4.55
CA ARG A 168 12.97 2.10 -5.37
C ARG A 168 14.23 1.76 -4.56
N GLN A 169 14.38 2.31 -3.34
CA GLN A 169 15.49 2.01 -2.41
C GLN A 169 15.17 0.83 -1.49
N PHE A 170 13.92 0.40 -1.44
CA PHE A 170 13.49 -0.70 -0.58
C PHE A 170 13.79 -2.03 -1.25
N ALA A 171 14.63 -2.85 -0.60
CA ALA A 171 15.06 -4.13 -1.17
C ALA A 171 14.01 -5.25 -1.11
N GLY A 172 12.96 -5.08 -0.32
CA GLY A 172 11.87 -6.07 -0.19
C GLY A 172 10.77 -5.87 -1.24
N PRO A 173 9.88 -6.86 -1.42
CA PRO A 173 8.69 -6.70 -2.25
C PRO A 173 7.70 -5.73 -1.62
N THR A 174 7.01 -4.95 -2.46
CA THR A 174 5.90 -4.08 -2.05
C THR A 174 4.63 -4.47 -2.77
N ILE A 175 3.52 -4.57 -2.04
CA ILE A 175 2.17 -4.62 -2.61
C ILE A 175 1.48 -3.30 -2.31
N LEU A 176 1.05 -2.62 -3.36
CA LEU A 176 0.36 -1.34 -3.31
C LEU A 176 -1.08 -1.52 -3.78
N VAL A 177 -2.06 -1.28 -2.91
CA VAL A 177 -3.46 -1.15 -3.32
C VAL A 177 -3.75 0.32 -3.56
N THR A 178 -4.27 0.62 -4.73
CA THR A 178 -4.76 1.97 -5.07
C THR A 178 -5.88 1.91 -6.11
N HIS A 179 -6.69 2.93 -6.18
CA HIS A 179 -7.66 3.17 -7.24
C HIS A 179 -7.23 4.33 -8.15
N ASP A 180 -6.10 4.98 -7.84
CA ASP A 180 -5.55 6.09 -8.61
C ASP A 180 -4.59 5.57 -9.69
N ARG A 181 -4.88 5.94 -10.96
CA ARG A 181 -4.02 5.57 -12.08
C ARG A 181 -2.64 6.19 -12.01
N GLU A 182 -2.54 7.44 -11.52
CA GLU A 182 -1.26 8.14 -11.42
C GLU A 182 -0.34 7.48 -10.38
N ASP A 183 -0.90 6.98 -9.28
CA ASP A 183 -0.14 6.19 -8.31
C ASP A 183 0.46 4.95 -8.96
N VAL A 184 -0.33 4.25 -9.78
CA VAL A 184 0.15 3.07 -10.51
C VAL A 184 1.25 3.45 -11.50
N GLU A 185 1.07 4.54 -12.26
CA GLU A 185 2.01 5.00 -13.29
C GLU A 185 3.37 5.38 -12.70
N VAL A 186 3.38 5.98 -11.51
CA VAL A 186 4.61 6.48 -10.87
C VAL A 186 5.29 5.44 -9.99
N LEU A 187 4.49 4.61 -9.31
CA LEU A 187 4.98 3.76 -8.22
C LEU A 187 5.12 2.29 -8.61
N ALA A 188 4.33 1.77 -9.55
CA ALA A 188 4.23 0.35 -9.78
C ALA A 188 5.07 -0.15 -10.95
N ASP A 189 5.68 -1.32 -10.77
CA ASP A 189 6.39 -2.05 -11.84
C ASP A 189 5.43 -2.98 -12.59
N GLU A 190 4.46 -3.54 -11.88
CA GLU A 190 3.47 -4.46 -12.41
C GLU A 190 2.10 -4.21 -11.76
N VAL A 191 1.05 -4.53 -12.49
CA VAL A 191 -0.34 -4.32 -12.09
C VAL A 191 -1.12 -5.63 -12.14
N ILE A 192 -1.87 -5.90 -11.09
CA ILE A 192 -2.90 -6.93 -11.05
C ILE A 192 -4.25 -6.27 -10.89
N VAL A 193 -5.21 -6.66 -11.74
CA VAL A 193 -6.60 -6.24 -11.61
C VAL A 193 -7.40 -7.32 -10.92
N LEU A 194 -8.02 -6.95 -9.81
CA LEU A 194 -8.86 -7.82 -9.00
C LEU A 194 -10.32 -7.41 -9.17
N GLU A 195 -11.17 -8.34 -9.63
CA GLU A 195 -12.61 -8.17 -9.75
C GLU A 195 -13.33 -9.39 -9.15
N ALA A 196 -14.32 -9.14 -8.30
CA ALA A 196 -15.10 -10.20 -7.63
C ALA A 196 -14.24 -11.33 -7.02
N GLY A 197 -13.14 -10.97 -6.36
CA GLY A 197 -12.25 -11.91 -5.68
C GLY A 197 -11.30 -12.70 -6.57
N ARG A 198 -11.23 -12.40 -7.87
CA ARG A 198 -10.35 -13.09 -8.83
C ARG A 198 -9.51 -12.11 -9.62
N ILE A 199 -8.33 -12.56 -10.03
CA ILE A 199 -7.47 -11.79 -10.93
C ILE A 199 -8.04 -11.91 -12.35
N THR A 200 -8.40 -10.76 -12.94
CA THR A 200 -8.93 -10.68 -14.32
C THR A 200 -7.85 -10.33 -15.33
N GLN A 201 -6.84 -9.57 -14.92
CA GLN A 201 -5.71 -9.25 -15.80
C GLN A 201 -4.46 -8.95 -14.96
N ARG A 202 -3.30 -9.22 -15.56
CA ARG A 202 -1.97 -8.93 -15.01
C ARG A 202 -1.06 -8.41 -16.12
N GLY A 203 -0.19 -7.44 -15.82
CA GLY A 203 0.80 -6.90 -16.74
C GLY A 203 1.23 -5.49 -16.37
N SER A 204 1.95 -4.81 -17.26
CA SER A 204 2.22 -3.39 -17.10
C SER A 204 0.95 -2.55 -17.31
N LEU A 205 0.92 -1.32 -16.79
CA LEU A 205 -0.19 -0.39 -17.05
C LEU A 205 -0.41 -0.18 -18.57
N ALA A 206 0.67 -0.16 -19.35
CA ALA A 206 0.61 -0.05 -20.80
C ALA A 206 -0.02 -1.28 -21.48
N ASP A 207 0.25 -2.49 -20.98
CA ASP A 207 -0.38 -3.72 -21.51
C ASP A 207 -1.87 -3.75 -21.21
N LEU A 208 -2.27 -3.35 -20.00
CA LEU A 208 -3.67 -3.22 -19.61
C LEU A 208 -4.41 -2.20 -20.50
N ALA A 209 -3.75 -1.07 -20.80
CA ALA A 209 -4.33 -0.02 -21.67
C ALA A 209 -4.44 -0.46 -23.13
N ARG A 210 -3.49 -1.28 -23.61
CA ARG A 210 -3.48 -1.76 -25.01
C ARG A 210 -4.57 -2.77 -25.28
N ASN A 211 -4.82 -3.66 -24.34
CA ASN A 211 -5.81 -4.73 -24.49
C ASN A 211 -6.57 -4.99 -23.18
N PRO A 212 -7.49 -4.08 -22.78
CA PRO A 212 -8.24 -4.22 -21.54
C PRO A 212 -9.19 -5.41 -21.59
N ALA A 213 -9.09 -6.33 -20.63
CA ALA A 213 -9.92 -7.52 -20.55
C ALA A 213 -11.36 -7.21 -20.10
N THR A 214 -11.59 -6.09 -19.40
CA THR A 214 -12.91 -5.71 -18.91
C THR A 214 -13.19 -4.21 -19.13
N ALA A 215 -14.47 -3.84 -19.10
CA ALA A 215 -14.88 -2.43 -19.19
C ALA A 215 -14.33 -1.59 -18.01
N TRP A 216 -14.12 -2.19 -16.84
CA TRP A 216 -13.50 -1.51 -15.71
C TRP A 216 -12.04 -1.14 -16.04
N ILE A 217 -11.28 -2.09 -16.58
CA ILE A 217 -9.88 -1.87 -16.98
C ILE A 217 -9.78 -0.79 -18.05
N ALA A 218 -10.65 -0.83 -19.06
CA ALA A 218 -10.69 0.19 -20.11
C ALA A 218 -10.93 1.61 -19.55
N ARG A 219 -11.82 1.77 -18.57
CA ARG A 219 -12.04 3.05 -17.88
C ARG A 219 -10.85 3.45 -17.02
N PHE A 220 -10.31 2.53 -16.22
CA PHE A 220 -9.17 2.79 -15.34
C PHE A 220 -7.94 3.24 -16.11
N THR A 221 -7.64 2.61 -17.25
CA THR A 221 -6.50 2.94 -18.09
C THR A 221 -6.73 4.10 -19.05
N GLY A 222 -7.98 4.57 -19.19
CA GLY A 222 -8.37 5.60 -20.16
C GLY A 222 -8.40 5.10 -21.62
N ALA A 223 -8.42 3.79 -21.83
CA ALA A 223 -8.42 3.19 -23.19
C ALA A 223 -9.70 3.48 -24.00
N GLN A 224 -10.83 3.77 -23.34
CA GLN A 224 -12.08 4.13 -24.03
C GLN A 224 -12.02 5.48 -24.76
N GLY A 225 -11.32 6.47 -24.21
CA GLY A 225 -11.20 7.78 -24.85
C GLY A 225 -10.36 7.79 -26.12
N ARG A 226 -9.57 6.75 -26.38
CA ARG A 226 -8.76 6.65 -27.61
C ARG A 226 -9.56 6.06 -28.79
N ARG A 227 -10.51 5.15 -28.55
CA ARG A 227 -11.36 4.61 -29.63
C ARG A 227 -12.30 5.66 -30.19
N ASP A 228 -12.90 6.48 -29.32
CA ASP A 228 -13.80 7.56 -29.75
C ASP A 228 -13.06 8.71 -30.49
N ALA A 229 -11.76 8.93 -30.16
CA ALA A 229 -10.95 9.94 -30.83
C ALA A 229 -10.45 9.51 -32.22
N ASP A 230 -10.26 8.23 -32.46
CA ASP A 230 -9.87 7.67 -33.76
C ASP A 230 -11.05 7.53 -34.72
N ASP A 231 -12.28 7.24 -34.22
CA ASP A 231 -13.50 7.19 -35.04
C ASP A 231 -13.97 8.57 -35.55
N VAL A 232 -13.60 9.66 -34.85
CA VAL A 232 -13.95 11.04 -35.27
C VAL A 232 -13.04 11.58 -36.41
N ARG A 233 -11.90 10.93 -36.69
CA ARG A 233 -10.97 11.37 -37.72
C ARG A 233 -11.23 10.84 -39.12
N TYR A 234 -12.23 9.97 -39.32
CA TYR A 234 -12.56 9.34 -40.60
C TYR A 234 -14.07 9.45 -40.95
N GLY A 235 -14.75 10.50 -40.47
CA GLY A 235 -16.09 10.85 -40.87
C GLY A 235 -16.13 12.13 -41.71
#